data_3cdf70e5a6778566bc63b146fd27054d
#
_entry.id   3cdf70e5a6778566bc63b146fd27054d
#
_cell.length_a   1.000
_cell.length_b   1.000
_cell.length_c   1.000
_cell.angle_alpha   90.00
_cell.angle_beta   90.00
_cell.angle_gamma   90.00
#
_symmetry.space_group_name_H-M   'P 1'
#
loop_
_entity.id
_entity.type
_entity.pdbx_description
1 polymer ?
#
loop_
_entity_poly.entity_id
_entity_poly.type
_entity_poly.pdbx_seq_one_letter_code
_entity_poly.pdbx_strand_id
1 'polypeptide(L)'
;MSGIRRSGRAVALVAVVLALAACSDQAGTAVSEPSTTTTASAADTPTTEATTSASLPYNETELQVTGSTGRVRYDVLIPQIEGGNPAVTGEFNESMRAALQDQIDGWGTDAFTLSSQEHSVAHIGEHVISGLLVTSWNADPPGAHPTPIVATVVVNADTATPITLGDLFPDLPAGLQALSDESARLLPATVAGPDFERSGIEPTEANFANWLATPAGMEIHFNDYQVGPHAVGLVTVTVPWDALADVIDPALAPVVSS
;
A
#
# COMPACT_ATOMS: atom_id res chain seq x y z
N MET A 1 -36.99 -11.87 -33.10
CA MET A 1 -36.21 -10.99 -34.00
C MET A 1 -36.27 -9.60 -33.42
N SER A 2 -35.24 -9.17 -32.72
CA SER A 2 -35.07 -7.75 -32.34
C SER A 2 -33.55 -7.57 -32.07
N GLY A 3 -32.95 -6.69 -32.90
CA GLY A 3 -31.50 -6.53 -32.93
C GLY A 3 -31.01 -5.54 -31.88
N ILE A 4 -29.97 -5.93 -31.19
CA ILE A 4 -29.24 -5.09 -30.23
C ILE A 4 -28.18 -4.30 -31.00
N ARG A 5 -28.31 -2.99 -31.05
CA ARG A 5 -27.33 -2.04 -31.60
C ARG A 5 -26.20 -1.82 -30.55
N ARG A 6 -24.98 -2.21 -30.92
CA ARG A 6 -23.76 -1.84 -30.19
C ARG A 6 -23.37 -0.39 -30.55
N SER A 7 -23.37 0.49 -29.58
CA SER A 7 -22.79 1.84 -29.70
C SER A 7 -21.33 1.77 -29.23
N GLY A 8 -20.39 1.91 -30.18
CA GLY A 8 -18.97 2.10 -29.84
C GLY A 8 -18.72 3.52 -29.33
N ARG A 9 -18.06 3.66 -28.22
CA ARG A 9 -17.50 4.95 -27.75
C ARG A 9 -16.03 5.02 -28.16
N ALA A 10 -15.72 6.04 -28.96
CA ALA A 10 -14.38 6.38 -29.37
C ALA A 10 -13.62 7.03 -28.20
N VAL A 11 -12.44 6.53 -27.91
CA VAL A 11 -11.47 7.11 -26.98
C VAL A 11 -10.67 8.16 -27.77
N ALA A 12 -10.74 9.42 -27.36
CA ALA A 12 -9.92 10.49 -27.90
C ALA A 12 -8.57 10.55 -27.16
N LEU A 13 -7.49 10.26 -27.88
CA LEU A 13 -6.13 10.49 -27.42
C LEU A 13 -5.82 12.00 -27.51
N VAL A 14 -5.47 12.62 -26.40
CA VAL A 14 -4.91 13.97 -26.36
C VAL A 14 -3.40 13.86 -26.28
N ALA A 15 -2.72 14.22 -27.39
CA ALA A 15 -1.26 14.34 -27.43
C ALA A 15 -0.86 15.73 -26.92
N VAL A 16 -0.07 15.78 -25.85
CA VAL A 16 0.58 17.01 -25.38
C VAL A 16 1.97 17.11 -26.01
N VAL A 17 2.15 18.15 -26.83
CA VAL A 17 3.44 18.50 -27.46
C VAL A 17 4.19 19.43 -26.52
N LEU A 18 5.36 19.02 -26.00
CA LEU A 18 6.29 19.90 -25.31
C LEU A 18 7.19 20.58 -26.35
N ALA A 19 7.18 21.91 -26.40
CA ALA A 19 8.10 22.72 -27.16
C ALA A 19 9.37 22.99 -26.36
N LEU A 20 10.51 22.58 -26.91
CA LEU A 20 11.85 22.97 -26.45
C LEU A 20 12.21 24.33 -27.03
N ALA A 21 12.52 25.29 -26.19
CA ALA A 21 13.13 26.55 -26.57
C ALA A 21 14.64 26.48 -26.29
N ALA A 22 15.43 26.51 -27.33
CA ALA A 22 16.87 26.73 -27.31
C ALA A 22 17.14 28.22 -27.41
N CYS A 23 18.05 28.78 -26.61
CA CYS A 23 18.68 30.08 -26.83
C CYS A 23 20.18 29.99 -26.62
N SER A 24 20.81 30.26 -27.63
CA SER A 24 22.11 30.52 -28.18
C SER A 24 23.06 31.42 -27.37
N ASP A 25 24.33 31.07 -27.58
CA ASP A 25 25.63 31.73 -27.51
C ASP A 25 25.72 33.25 -27.34
N GLN A 26 26.69 33.64 -26.51
CA GLN A 26 27.54 34.80 -26.80
C GLN A 26 28.95 34.57 -26.30
N ALA A 27 29.89 34.71 -27.27
CA ALA A 27 31.33 34.73 -27.10
C ALA A 27 31.80 36.09 -26.61
N GLY A 28 32.85 36.11 -25.81
CA GLY A 28 33.50 37.36 -25.38
C GLY A 28 34.88 37.19 -24.76
N THR A 29 35.89 37.19 -25.59
CA THR A 29 37.27 37.78 -25.48
C THR A 29 38.19 37.35 -24.33
N ALA A 30 39.31 36.81 -24.76
CA ALA A 30 40.54 36.54 -24.01
C ALA A 30 41.30 37.81 -23.64
N VAL A 31 41.89 37.82 -22.43
CA VAL A 31 43.03 38.68 -22.07
C VAL A 31 44.05 37.86 -21.28
N SER A 32 45.32 38.03 -21.68
CA SER A 32 46.51 37.28 -21.31
C SER A 32 46.96 37.40 -19.85
N GLU A 33 47.74 36.38 -19.50
CA GLU A 33 48.51 36.14 -18.25
C GLU A 33 49.38 37.28 -17.73
N PRO A 34 49.90 37.17 -16.46
CA PRO A 34 51.21 36.57 -16.29
C PRO A 34 51.32 35.51 -15.16
N SER A 35 52.21 34.57 -15.43
CA SER A 35 52.70 33.51 -14.55
C SER A 35 53.31 34.02 -13.26
N THR A 36 52.94 33.44 -12.11
CA THR A 36 53.81 33.37 -10.94
C THR A 36 53.79 31.97 -10.36
N THR A 37 54.96 31.36 -10.39
CA THR A 37 55.31 30.07 -9.76
C THR A 37 55.23 30.22 -8.23
N THR A 38 54.44 29.39 -7.55
CA THR A 38 54.58 29.20 -6.12
C THR A 38 54.32 27.74 -5.75
N THR A 39 55.31 27.22 -5.12
CA THR A 39 55.61 25.97 -4.42
C THR A 39 54.39 25.15 -3.93
N ALA A 40 54.45 23.85 -4.21
CA ALA A 40 53.52 22.84 -3.69
C ALA A 40 53.57 22.79 -2.17
N SER A 41 52.39 23.00 -1.55
CA SER A 41 52.12 22.57 -0.19
C SER A 41 51.09 21.43 -0.26
N ALA A 42 51.40 20.32 0.45
CA ALA A 42 50.55 19.16 0.52
C ALA A 42 49.15 19.58 1.02
N ALA A 43 48.15 19.33 0.19
CA ALA A 43 46.76 19.52 0.57
C ALA A 43 46.29 18.31 1.35
N ASP A 44 45.95 18.50 2.60
CA ASP A 44 45.12 17.60 3.40
C ASP A 44 43.81 17.36 2.63
N THR A 45 43.57 16.13 2.28
CA THR A 45 42.27 15.68 1.73
C THR A 45 41.26 15.79 2.88
N PRO A 46 40.20 16.59 2.79
CA PRO A 46 39.12 16.54 3.78
C PRO A 46 38.45 15.16 3.63
N THR A 47 38.66 14.30 4.61
CA THR A 47 37.79 13.14 4.84
C THR A 47 36.40 13.70 5.11
N THR A 48 35.53 13.58 4.11
CA THR A 48 34.08 13.81 4.31
C THR A 48 33.61 12.66 5.19
N GLU A 49 33.56 12.94 6.49
CA GLU A 49 32.78 12.08 7.39
C GLU A 49 31.32 12.17 6.89
N ALA A 50 30.84 11.04 6.35
CA ALA A 50 29.42 10.86 6.10
C ALA A 50 28.74 10.92 7.49
N THR A 51 28.17 12.07 7.79
CA THR A 51 27.28 12.24 8.94
C THR A 51 26.09 11.31 8.66
N THR A 52 26.10 10.13 9.25
CA THR A 52 24.91 9.28 9.34
C THR A 52 23.91 10.10 10.17
N SER A 53 23.01 10.80 9.51
CA SER A 53 21.85 11.36 10.18
C SER A 53 21.09 10.19 10.77
N ALA A 54 21.15 10.06 12.10
CA ALA A 54 20.23 9.16 12.78
C ALA A 54 18.82 9.57 12.39
N SER A 55 18.12 8.73 11.62
CA SER A 55 16.73 8.96 11.28
C SER A 55 15.93 9.01 12.59
N LEU A 56 15.09 10.02 12.73
CA LEU A 56 14.16 10.06 13.87
C LEU A 56 13.26 8.82 13.79
N PRO A 57 12.89 8.22 14.91
CA PRO A 57 11.96 7.08 14.88
C PRO A 57 10.62 7.49 14.29
N TYR A 58 9.92 6.55 13.65
CA TYR A 58 8.52 6.72 13.31
C TYR A 58 7.68 6.58 14.57
N ASN A 59 6.66 7.42 14.71
CA ASN A 59 5.68 7.36 15.78
C ASN A 59 4.29 7.20 15.16
N GLU A 60 3.47 6.37 15.79
CA GLU A 60 2.08 6.20 15.40
C GLU A 60 1.27 7.43 15.77
N THR A 61 0.41 7.86 14.87
CA THR A 61 -0.60 8.89 15.07
C THR A 61 -1.90 8.48 14.40
N GLU A 62 -2.92 9.29 14.49
CA GLU A 62 -4.20 9.06 13.84
C GLU A 62 -4.75 10.37 13.27
N LEU A 63 -5.54 10.25 12.19
CA LEU A 63 -6.25 11.36 11.59
C LEU A 63 -7.73 11.06 11.53
N GLN A 64 -8.56 11.92 12.12
CA GLN A 64 -10.00 11.85 11.93
C GLN A 64 -10.40 12.49 10.61
N VAL A 65 -11.09 11.74 9.76
CA VAL A 65 -11.59 12.17 8.45
C VAL A 65 -13.11 12.12 8.47
N THR A 66 -13.73 13.28 8.37
CA THR A 66 -15.20 13.42 8.40
C THR A 66 -15.69 14.12 7.14
N GLY A 67 -16.85 13.71 6.63
CA GLY A 67 -17.43 14.37 5.47
C GLY A 67 -18.72 13.74 4.95
N SER A 68 -19.16 14.28 3.82
CA SER A 68 -20.31 13.77 3.07
C SER A 68 -20.17 14.07 1.58
N THR A 69 -20.47 13.07 0.73
CA THR A 69 -20.43 13.18 -0.74
C THR A 69 -21.83 13.16 -1.36
N GLY A 70 -22.86 13.53 -0.62
CA GLY A 70 -24.27 13.49 -1.08
C GLY A 70 -24.95 12.14 -0.84
N ARG A 71 -24.28 11.01 -1.05
CA ARG A 71 -24.79 9.65 -0.76
C ARG A 71 -24.04 8.97 0.39
N VAL A 72 -22.80 9.35 0.66
CA VAL A 72 -21.97 8.77 1.70
C VAL A 72 -21.75 9.79 2.80
N ARG A 73 -21.97 9.40 4.04
CA ARG A 73 -21.50 10.12 5.23
C ARG A 73 -20.42 9.29 5.89
N TYR A 74 -19.31 9.91 6.25
CA TYR A 74 -18.19 9.22 6.88
C TYR A 74 -17.63 10.01 8.07
N ASP A 75 -17.26 9.26 9.07
CA ASP A 75 -16.57 9.70 10.27
C ASP A 75 -15.62 8.58 10.70
N VAL A 76 -14.37 8.65 10.22
CA VAL A 76 -13.40 7.58 10.29
C VAL A 76 -12.07 8.08 10.82
N LEU A 77 -11.51 7.39 11.80
CA LEU A 77 -10.11 7.52 12.20
C LEU A 77 -9.27 6.62 11.30
N ILE A 78 -8.22 7.18 10.70
CA ILE A 78 -7.25 6.44 9.91
C ILE A 78 -5.88 6.48 10.59
N PRO A 79 -5.11 5.38 10.56
CA PRO A 79 -3.77 5.37 11.11
C PRO A 79 -2.85 6.24 10.26
N GLN A 80 -1.94 6.93 10.92
CA GLN A 80 -0.92 7.78 10.34
C GLN A 80 0.39 7.54 11.07
N ILE A 81 1.49 8.00 10.51
CA ILE A 81 2.78 8.05 11.18
C ILE A 81 3.36 9.46 11.10
N GLU A 82 4.24 9.77 12.04
CA GLU A 82 5.06 11.00 12.04
C GLU A 82 6.54 10.68 12.32
N GLY A 83 7.42 11.60 11.99
CA GLY A 83 8.87 11.40 12.16
C GLY A 83 9.49 10.63 11.00
N GLY A 84 10.61 9.97 11.26
CA GLY A 84 11.34 9.14 10.28
C GLY A 84 11.74 9.87 8.99
N ASN A 85 11.78 9.13 7.88
CA ASN A 85 12.01 9.66 6.55
C ASN A 85 10.72 10.36 6.04
N PRO A 86 10.76 11.68 5.70
CA PRO A 86 9.56 12.40 5.27
C PRO A 86 8.88 11.82 4.02
N ALA A 87 9.62 11.18 3.10
CA ALA A 87 9.04 10.55 1.93
C ALA A 87 8.23 9.31 2.31
N VAL A 88 8.74 8.48 3.21
CA VAL A 88 8.04 7.28 3.73
C VAL A 88 6.80 7.68 4.53
N THR A 89 6.94 8.68 5.41
CA THR A 89 5.82 9.22 6.18
C THR A 89 4.73 9.77 5.27
N GLY A 90 5.12 10.51 4.22
CA GLY A 90 4.20 11.04 3.22
C GLY A 90 3.47 9.93 2.48
N GLU A 91 4.20 8.92 2.00
CA GLU A 91 3.64 7.77 1.26
C GLU A 91 2.66 6.96 2.10
N PHE A 92 3.07 6.55 3.32
CA PHE A 92 2.20 5.79 4.21
C PHE A 92 0.90 6.56 4.51
N ASN A 93 1.03 7.82 4.87
CA ASN A 93 -0.11 8.65 5.24
C ASN A 93 -1.05 8.90 4.05
N GLU A 94 -0.53 9.06 2.83
CA GLU A 94 -1.34 9.22 1.63
C GLU A 94 -2.01 7.91 1.22
N SER A 95 -1.29 6.79 1.27
CA SER A 95 -1.84 5.47 0.99
C SER A 95 -3.00 5.11 1.93
N MET A 96 -2.90 5.43 3.23
CA MET A 96 -4.01 5.24 4.17
C MET A 96 -5.22 6.14 3.85
N ARG A 97 -5.00 7.39 3.39
CA ARG A 97 -6.09 8.26 2.91
C ARG A 97 -6.74 7.72 1.64
N ALA A 98 -5.92 7.22 0.70
CA ALA A 98 -6.41 6.60 -0.53
C ALA A 98 -7.24 5.35 -0.24
N ALA A 99 -6.81 4.50 0.69
CA ALA A 99 -7.56 3.33 1.15
C ALA A 99 -8.95 3.69 1.69
N LEU A 100 -9.08 4.77 2.48
CA LEU A 100 -10.39 5.27 2.90
C LEU A 100 -11.19 5.83 1.71
N GLN A 101 -10.54 6.57 0.80
CA GLN A 101 -11.21 7.13 -0.38
C GLN A 101 -11.80 6.02 -1.27
N ASP A 102 -11.06 4.92 -1.47
CA ASP A 102 -11.54 3.75 -2.22
C ASP A 102 -12.79 3.14 -1.56
N GLN A 103 -12.84 3.08 -0.23
CA GLN A 103 -14.04 2.64 0.50
C GLN A 103 -15.22 3.61 0.33
N ILE A 104 -14.98 4.91 0.27
CA ILE A 104 -16.02 5.93 0.02
C ILE A 104 -16.58 5.80 -1.40
N ASP A 105 -15.75 5.52 -2.39
CA ASP A 105 -16.10 5.49 -3.81
C ASP A 105 -16.59 4.11 -4.29
N GLY A 106 -16.13 3.03 -3.65
CA GLY A 106 -16.24 1.65 -4.15
C GLY A 106 -17.62 0.99 -4.01
N TRP A 107 -18.58 1.54 -3.27
CA TRP A 107 -19.83 0.85 -2.94
C TRP A 107 -21.04 1.41 -3.70
N GLY A 108 -21.38 0.79 -4.82
CA GLY A 108 -22.67 0.92 -5.53
C GLY A 108 -23.21 2.35 -5.70
N THR A 109 -24.52 2.46 -5.83
CA THR A 109 -25.24 3.74 -6.01
C THR A 109 -26.05 4.17 -4.79
N ASP A 110 -26.22 3.30 -3.80
CA ASP A 110 -27.07 3.51 -2.64
C ASP A 110 -26.37 4.42 -1.60
N ALA A 111 -27.18 5.06 -0.75
CA ALA A 111 -26.67 5.86 0.35
C ALA A 111 -26.17 4.96 1.50
N PHE A 112 -25.06 5.35 2.13
CA PHE A 112 -24.50 4.62 3.26
C PHE A 112 -23.70 5.53 4.19
N THR A 113 -23.32 4.97 5.35
CA THR A 113 -22.42 5.59 6.31
C THR A 113 -21.20 4.70 6.53
N LEU A 114 -20.03 5.34 6.69
CA LEU A 114 -18.80 4.70 7.15
C LEU A 114 -18.42 5.26 8.52
N SER A 115 -18.08 4.38 9.44
CA SER A 115 -17.52 4.75 10.75
C SER A 115 -16.31 3.89 11.08
N SER A 116 -15.47 4.35 11.99
CA SER A 116 -14.32 3.56 12.47
C SER A 116 -14.80 2.29 13.15
N GLN A 117 -14.12 1.18 12.86
CA GLN A 117 -14.23 -0.06 13.62
C GLN A 117 -12.88 -0.41 14.25
N GLU A 118 -11.81 -0.46 13.46
CA GLU A 118 -10.44 -0.71 13.89
C GLU A 118 -9.47 0.05 12.99
N HIS A 119 -8.38 0.57 13.54
CA HIS A 119 -7.30 1.18 12.79
C HIS A 119 -6.02 1.05 13.58
N SER A 120 -4.91 0.76 12.91
CA SER A 120 -3.60 0.67 13.55
C SER A 120 -2.47 0.80 12.54
N VAL A 121 -1.33 1.30 13.01
CA VAL A 121 -0.05 1.02 12.37
C VAL A 121 0.36 -0.37 12.88
N ALA A 122 0.08 -1.40 12.08
CA ALA A 122 0.20 -2.78 12.51
C ALA A 122 1.66 -3.22 12.73
N HIS A 123 2.59 -2.62 11.98
CA HIS A 123 4.02 -2.88 12.13
C HIS A 123 4.86 -1.70 11.63
N ILE A 124 5.90 -1.37 12.40
CA ILE A 124 6.98 -0.45 12.01
C ILE A 124 8.29 -1.24 12.11
N GLY A 125 8.72 -1.79 10.97
CA GLY A 125 9.98 -2.52 10.83
C GLY A 125 11.14 -1.61 10.42
N GLU A 126 12.32 -2.19 10.24
CA GLU A 126 13.50 -1.47 9.75
C GLU A 126 13.31 -1.03 8.29
N HIS A 127 12.68 -1.89 7.46
CA HIS A 127 12.54 -1.71 6.02
C HIS A 127 11.08 -1.69 5.53
N VAL A 128 10.10 -1.94 6.41
CA VAL A 128 8.68 -2.01 6.03
C VAL A 128 7.79 -1.37 7.10
N ILE A 129 6.73 -0.71 6.65
CA ILE A 129 5.66 -0.21 7.53
C ILE A 129 4.33 -0.72 7.00
N SER A 130 3.52 -1.31 7.90
CA SER A 130 2.21 -1.88 7.59
C SER A 130 1.11 -1.19 8.37
N GLY A 131 -0.01 -0.90 7.70
CA GLY A 131 -1.18 -0.25 8.30
C GLY A 131 -2.48 -0.98 8.00
N LEU A 132 -3.36 -1.05 9.00
CA LEU A 132 -4.69 -1.65 8.94
C LEU A 132 -5.77 -0.59 9.13
N LEU A 133 -6.78 -0.63 8.27
CA LEU A 133 -8.01 0.14 8.41
C LEU A 133 -9.20 -0.80 8.26
N VAL A 134 -10.04 -0.87 9.29
CA VAL A 134 -11.34 -1.53 9.23
C VAL A 134 -12.42 -0.48 9.51
N THR A 135 -13.29 -0.29 8.54
CA THR A 135 -14.46 0.57 8.70
C THR A 135 -15.73 -0.26 8.85
N SER A 136 -16.74 0.33 9.44
CA SER A 136 -18.09 -0.22 9.52
C SER A 136 -18.97 0.47 8.50
N TRP A 137 -19.33 -0.25 7.44
CA TRP A 137 -20.30 0.19 6.42
C TRP A 137 -21.72 -0.09 6.90
N ASN A 138 -22.61 0.88 6.77
CA ASN A 138 -24.03 0.71 7.11
C ASN A 138 -24.90 1.40 6.05
N ALA A 139 -25.83 0.67 5.46
CA ALA A 139 -26.80 1.21 4.50
C ALA A 139 -27.59 2.37 5.10
N ASP A 140 -28.07 3.30 4.27
CA ASP A 140 -29.02 4.35 4.66
C ASP A 140 -30.26 4.29 3.78
N PRO A 141 -31.43 3.83 4.29
CA PRO A 141 -31.72 3.45 5.70
C PRO A 141 -30.96 2.18 6.15
N PRO A 142 -30.69 2.05 7.46
CA PRO A 142 -29.92 0.93 8.01
C PRO A 142 -30.47 -0.45 7.66
N GLY A 143 -29.58 -1.38 7.28
CA GLY A 143 -29.86 -2.80 7.09
C GLY A 143 -29.96 -3.59 8.39
N ALA A 144 -29.87 -4.92 8.30
CA ALA A 144 -29.97 -5.81 9.47
C ALA A 144 -28.73 -5.69 10.39
N HIS A 145 -27.57 -5.44 9.82
CA HIS A 145 -26.28 -5.26 10.53
C HIS A 145 -25.33 -4.45 9.67
N PRO A 146 -24.35 -3.78 10.27
CA PRO A 146 -23.24 -3.17 9.53
C PRO A 146 -22.31 -4.26 8.97
N THR A 147 -21.54 -3.91 7.92
CA THR A 147 -20.56 -4.77 7.29
C THR A 147 -19.16 -4.19 7.52
N PRO A 148 -18.24 -4.93 8.14
CA PRO A 148 -16.84 -4.49 8.24
C PRO A 148 -16.17 -4.54 6.88
N ILE A 149 -15.39 -3.49 6.55
CA ILE A 149 -14.60 -3.39 5.33
C ILE A 149 -13.15 -3.23 5.72
N VAL A 150 -12.31 -4.14 5.25
CA VAL A 150 -10.87 -4.12 5.51
C VAL A 150 -10.14 -3.43 4.37
N ALA A 151 -9.12 -2.64 4.71
CA ALA A 151 -8.08 -2.17 3.82
C ALA A 151 -6.73 -2.23 4.53
N THR A 152 -5.69 -2.55 3.79
CA THR A 152 -4.33 -2.63 4.30
C THR A 152 -3.36 -1.85 3.41
N VAL A 153 -2.28 -1.37 4.00
CA VAL A 153 -1.21 -0.68 3.31
C VAL A 153 0.11 -1.28 3.77
N VAL A 154 1.01 -1.57 2.83
CA VAL A 154 2.39 -1.99 3.09
C VAL A 154 3.30 -1.08 2.31
N VAL A 155 4.22 -0.39 2.99
CA VAL A 155 5.16 0.57 2.40
C VAL A 155 6.59 0.10 2.64
N ASN A 156 7.39 0.07 1.58
CA ASN A 156 8.83 -0.12 1.67
C ASN A 156 9.47 1.17 2.22
N ALA A 157 10.09 1.08 3.40
CA ALA A 157 10.68 2.22 4.09
C ALA A 157 12.03 2.66 3.49
N ASP A 158 12.66 1.85 2.65
CA ASP A 158 13.90 2.22 1.96
C ASP A 158 13.63 3.05 0.70
N THR A 159 12.53 2.75 -0.01
CA THR A 159 12.19 3.37 -1.30
C THR A 159 11.04 4.36 -1.22
N ALA A 160 10.29 4.39 -0.11
CA ALA A 160 9.06 5.16 0.05
C ALA A 160 8.02 4.84 -1.04
N THR A 161 7.79 3.56 -1.30
CA THR A 161 6.82 3.07 -2.28
C THR A 161 5.94 1.98 -1.67
N PRO A 162 4.66 1.88 -2.05
CA PRO A 162 3.82 0.74 -1.68
C PRO A 162 4.43 -0.58 -2.18
N ILE A 163 4.18 -1.67 -1.47
CA ILE A 163 4.49 -3.02 -1.93
C ILE A 163 3.18 -3.71 -2.28
N THR A 164 3.00 -4.05 -3.55
CA THR A 164 1.84 -4.80 -4.05
C THR A 164 2.13 -6.31 -4.14
N LEU A 165 1.09 -7.13 -4.34
CA LEU A 165 1.30 -8.57 -4.60
C LEU A 165 2.12 -8.80 -5.88
N GLY A 166 1.95 -7.93 -6.89
CA GLY A 166 2.72 -8.01 -8.14
C GLY A 166 4.18 -7.67 -7.98
N ASP A 167 4.54 -6.79 -7.00
CA ASP A 167 5.93 -6.52 -6.64
C ASP A 167 6.52 -7.68 -5.83
N LEU A 168 5.71 -8.21 -4.90
CA LEU A 168 6.15 -9.27 -3.99
C LEU A 168 6.39 -10.61 -4.70
N PHE A 169 5.59 -10.93 -5.71
CA PHE A 169 5.66 -12.20 -6.43
C PHE A 169 6.01 -11.99 -7.91
N PRO A 170 7.26 -12.20 -8.34
CA PRO A 170 7.68 -12.08 -9.74
C PRO A 170 6.86 -12.99 -10.69
N ASP A 171 6.45 -14.17 -10.22
CA ASP A 171 5.42 -15.01 -10.83
C ASP A 171 4.14 -14.90 -9.98
N LEU A 172 3.34 -13.86 -10.25
CA LEU A 172 2.13 -13.57 -9.48
C LEU A 172 1.16 -14.77 -9.42
N PRO A 173 0.87 -15.51 -10.51
CA PRO A 173 0.07 -16.73 -10.44
C PRO A 173 0.62 -17.78 -9.47
N ALA A 174 1.93 -18.01 -9.45
CA ALA A 174 2.57 -18.95 -8.52
C ALA A 174 2.47 -18.45 -7.07
N GLY A 175 2.69 -17.17 -6.83
CA GLY A 175 2.52 -16.54 -5.52
C GLY A 175 1.10 -16.68 -4.99
N LEU A 176 0.09 -16.34 -5.81
CA LEU A 176 -1.32 -16.46 -5.45
C LEU A 176 -1.73 -17.93 -5.17
N GLN A 177 -1.17 -18.88 -5.92
CA GLN A 177 -1.41 -20.32 -5.64
C GLN A 177 -0.80 -20.72 -4.29
N ALA A 178 0.42 -20.27 -3.96
CA ALA A 178 1.04 -20.54 -2.67
C ALA A 178 0.22 -19.94 -1.51
N LEU A 179 -0.30 -18.71 -1.65
CA LEU A 179 -1.20 -18.10 -0.67
C LEU A 179 -2.49 -18.89 -0.50
N SER A 180 -3.08 -19.39 -1.59
CA SER A 180 -4.27 -20.23 -1.56
C SER A 180 -4.03 -21.55 -0.81
N ASP A 181 -2.92 -22.24 -1.10
CA ASP A 181 -2.57 -23.52 -0.48
C ASP A 181 -2.28 -23.35 1.02
N GLU A 182 -1.52 -22.32 1.40
CA GLU A 182 -1.23 -22.03 2.81
C GLU A 182 -2.48 -21.58 3.58
N SER A 183 -3.34 -20.76 2.99
CA SER A 183 -4.62 -20.38 3.58
C SER A 183 -5.52 -21.61 3.80
N ALA A 184 -5.57 -22.52 2.85
CA ALA A 184 -6.33 -23.79 3.01
C ALA A 184 -5.81 -24.67 4.16
N ARG A 185 -4.51 -24.59 4.45
CA ARG A 185 -3.88 -25.30 5.58
C ARG A 185 -4.16 -24.63 6.91
N LEU A 186 -4.22 -23.29 6.95
CA LEU A 186 -4.33 -22.49 8.18
C LEU A 186 -5.78 -22.23 8.64
N LEU A 187 -6.69 -21.97 7.71
CA LEU A 187 -8.09 -21.63 8.00
C LEU A 187 -8.82 -22.62 8.92
N PRO A 188 -8.64 -23.95 8.80
CA PRO A 188 -9.29 -24.92 9.69
C PRO A 188 -9.03 -24.70 11.17
N ALA A 189 -7.93 -24.04 11.55
CA ALA A 189 -7.58 -23.74 12.93
C ALA A 189 -8.10 -22.38 13.42
N THR A 190 -8.75 -21.61 12.54
CA THR A 190 -9.36 -20.31 12.87
C THR A 190 -10.84 -20.46 13.23
N VAL A 191 -11.50 -19.32 13.48
CA VAL A 191 -12.96 -19.27 13.70
C VAL A 191 -13.78 -19.66 12.46
N ALA A 192 -13.18 -19.66 11.25
CA ALA A 192 -13.83 -20.17 10.03
C ALA A 192 -14.00 -21.69 10.06
N GLY A 193 -13.14 -22.39 10.78
CA GLY A 193 -13.21 -23.85 10.92
C GLY A 193 -12.92 -24.65 9.65
N PRO A 194 -13.06 -25.99 9.68
CA PRO A 194 -12.69 -26.84 8.55
C PRO A 194 -13.65 -26.73 7.33
N ASP A 195 -14.86 -26.22 7.55
CA ASP A 195 -15.89 -26.08 6.51
C ASP A 195 -15.92 -24.67 5.89
N PHE A 196 -14.80 -23.95 5.94
CA PHE A 196 -14.68 -22.60 5.38
C PHE A 196 -15.00 -22.54 3.88
N GLU A 197 -15.42 -21.35 3.40
CA GLU A 197 -15.75 -21.12 1.99
C GLU A 197 -14.50 -21.08 1.10
N ARG A 198 -14.29 -22.11 0.29
CA ARG A 198 -13.09 -22.26 -0.55
C ARG A 198 -12.97 -21.23 -1.67
N SER A 199 -14.10 -20.69 -2.14
CA SER A 199 -14.10 -19.61 -3.13
C SER A 199 -13.38 -18.35 -2.64
N GLY A 200 -13.35 -18.11 -1.32
CA GLY A 200 -12.68 -16.98 -0.70
C GLY A 200 -11.16 -17.07 -0.69
N ILE A 201 -10.60 -18.22 -1.06
CA ILE A 201 -9.13 -18.42 -1.18
C ILE A 201 -8.71 -18.89 -2.59
N GLU A 202 -9.58 -18.80 -3.58
CA GLU A 202 -9.15 -19.01 -4.98
C GLU A 202 -7.97 -18.07 -5.29
N PRO A 203 -6.96 -18.52 -6.11
CA PRO A 203 -5.74 -17.79 -6.35
C PRO A 203 -5.95 -16.56 -7.25
N THR A 204 -6.61 -15.54 -6.70
CA THR A 204 -6.87 -14.26 -7.33
C THR A 204 -6.33 -13.12 -6.47
N GLU A 205 -5.89 -12.03 -7.10
CA GLU A 205 -5.43 -10.84 -6.37
C GLU A 205 -6.52 -10.30 -5.43
N ALA A 206 -7.78 -10.32 -5.84
CA ALA A 206 -8.89 -9.82 -5.04
C ALA A 206 -9.06 -10.57 -3.71
N ASN A 207 -8.80 -11.88 -3.68
CA ASN A 207 -8.91 -12.68 -2.47
C ASN A 207 -7.77 -12.44 -1.47
N PHE A 208 -6.63 -11.93 -1.94
CA PHE A 208 -5.45 -11.69 -1.13
C PHE A 208 -5.04 -10.21 -1.09
N ALA A 209 -5.95 -9.30 -1.49
CA ALA A 209 -5.66 -7.87 -1.55
C ALA A 209 -5.34 -7.25 -0.18
N ASN A 210 -5.95 -7.77 0.90
CA ASN A 210 -5.77 -7.25 2.25
C ASN A 210 -4.71 -8.07 2.99
N TRP A 211 -3.49 -7.59 3.01
CA TRP A 211 -2.38 -8.24 3.71
C TRP A 211 -1.45 -7.23 4.38
N LEU A 212 -0.75 -7.69 5.40
CA LEU A 212 0.25 -6.92 6.15
C LEU A 212 1.56 -7.70 6.18
N ALA A 213 2.67 -6.98 6.12
CA ALA A 213 3.98 -7.50 6.44
C ALA A 213 4.20 -7.43 7.95
N THR A 214 4.57 -8.56 8.56
CA THR A 214 4.93 -8.67 9.97
C THR A 214 6.18 -9.54 10.11
N PRO A 215 6.94 -9.44 11.21
CA PRO A 215 8.08 -10.34 11.44
C PRO A 215 7.71 -11.83 11.46
N ALA A 216 6.45 -12.16 11.79
CA ALA A 216 5.97 -13.53 11.85
C ALA A 216 5.60 -14.12 10.48
N GLY A 217 5.30 -13.27 9.49
CA GLY A 217 4.84 -13.68 8.17
C GLY A 217 3.93 -12.66 7.52
N MET A 218 3.38 -13.04 6.38
CA MET A 218 2.34 -12.31 5.67
C MET A 218 1.00 -12.56 6.36
N GLU A 219 0.46 -11.53 7.01
CA GLU A 219 -0.84 -11.59 7.65
C GLU A 219 -1.93 -11.23 6.65
N ILE A 220 -2.80 -12.18 6.34
CA ILE A 220 -3.89 -12.04 5.37
C ILE A 220 -5.19 -11.81 6.11
N HIS A 221 -5.87 -10.72 5.80
CA HIS A 221 -7.18 -10.37 6.36
C HIS A 221 -8.28 -10.69 5.36
N PHE A 222 -9.08 -11.70 5.65
CA PHE A 222 -10.26 -12.05 4.85
C PHE A 222 -11.43 -11.16 5.22
N ASN A 223 -12.11 -10.63 4.21
CA ASN A 223 -13.29 -9.79 4.37
C ASN A 223 -14.48 -10.58 4.97
N ASP A 224 -15.46 -9.85 5.47
CA ASP A 224 -16.74 -10.42 5.86
C ASP A 224 -17.38 -11.23 4.71
N TYR A 225 -17.92 -12.37 5.02
CA TYR A 225 -18.44 -13.38 4.06
C TYR A 225 -17.40 -14.04 3.13
N GLN A 226 -16.13 -13.69 3.19
CA GLN A 226 -15.16 -14.22 2.22
C GLN A 226 -14.84 -15.70 2.45
N VAL A 227 -14.60 -16.10 3.70
CA VAL A 227 -14.24 -17.48 4.07
C VAL A 227 -15.24 -18.14 5.00
N GLY A 228 -16.40 -17.54 5.23
CA GLY A 228 -17.47 -18.06 6.06
C GLY A 228 -18.66 -17.11 6.13
N PRO A 229 -19.76 -17.49 6.80
CA PRO A 229 -20.91 -16.60 6.98
C PRO A 229 -20.58 -15.42 7.89
N HIS A 230 -21.35 -14.33 7.82
CA HIS A 230 -21.19 -13.12 8.65
C HIS A 230 -20.98 -13.41 10.15
N ALA A 231 -21.62 -14.45 10.68
CA ALA A 231 -21.46 -14.83 12.09
C ALA A 231 -20.02 -15.22 12.47
N VAL A 232 -19.16 -15.53 11.50
CA VAL A 232 -17.74 -15.81 11.72
C VAL A 232 -16.96 -14.49 11.87
N GLY A 233 -17.42 -13.41 11.23
CA GLY A 233 -16.77 -12.11 11.21
C GLY A 233 -15.52 -12.08 10.30
N LEU A 234 -14.63 -11.15 10.61
CA LEU A 234 -13.34 -11.06 9.94
C LEU A 234 -12.43 -12.22 10.38
N VAL A 235 -11.71 -12.80 9.44
CA VAL A 235 -10.79 -13.91 9.69
C VAL A 235 -9.39 -13.52 9.21
N THR A 236 -8.39 -13.82 10.03
CA THR A 236 -6.99 -13.55 9.72
C THR A 236 -6.19 -14.83 9.80
N VAL A 237 -5.24 -15.00 8.87
CA VAL A 237 -4.21 -16.04 8.91
C VAL A 237 -2.84 -15.41 8.72
N THR A 238 -1.81 -15.96 9.35
CA THR A 238 -0.42 -15.55 9.13
C THR A 238 0.32 -16.66 8.41
N VAL A 239 0.69 -16.40 7.14
CA VAL A 239 1.52 -17.29 6.33
C VAL A 239 2.97 -16.98 6.64
N PRO A 240 3.75 -17.93 7.23
CA PRO A 240 5.15 -17.70 7.53
C PRO A 240 5.96 -17.38 6.27
N TRP A 241 6.91 -16.45 6.34
CA TRP A 241 7.75 -16.08 5.20
C TRP A 241 8.50 -17.27 4.60
N ASP A 242 8.92 -18.25 5.42
CA ASP A 242 9.57 -19.46 4.95
C ASP A 242 8.68 -20.29 4.01
N ALA A 243 7.36 -20.27 4.20
CA ALA A 243 6.43 -20.96 3.33
C ALA A 243 6.27 -20.30 1.94
N LEU A 244 6.68 -19.03 1.81
CA LEU A 244 6.66 -18.26 0.57
C LEU A 244 8.05 -18.11 -0.08
N ALA A 245 9.11 -18.68 0.53
CA ALA A 245 10.50 -18.45 0.11
C ALA A 245 10.78 -18.77 -1.37
N ASP A 246 10.09 -19.75 -1.93
CA ASP A 246 10.29 -20.18 -3.33
C ASP A 246 9.58 -19.29 -4.34
N VAL A 247 8.65 -18.43 -3.91
CA VAL A 247 7.80 -17.61 -4.80
C VAL A 247 7.97 -16.09 -4.60
N ILE A 248 8.50 -15.67 -3.44
CA ILE A 248 8.73 -14.27 -3.10
C ILE A 248 9.96 -13.72 -3.84
N ASP A 249 9.94 -12.44 -4.22
CA ASP A 249 11.12 -11.76 -4.73
C ASP A 249 12.25 -11.78 -3.68
N PRO A 250 13.42 -12.37 -3.99
CA PRO A 250 14.54 -12.43 -3.07
C PRO A 250 15.03 -11.05 -2.58
N ALA A 251 14.77 -9.98 -3.35
CA ALA A 251 15.12 -8.61 -2.93
C ALA A 251 14.13 -8.04 -1.92
N LEU A 252 12.86 -8.47 -1.96
CA LEU A 252 11.82 -8.02 -1.04
C LEU A 252 11.69 -8.90 0.20
N ALA A 253 12.14 -10.16 0.16
CA ALA A 253 12.06 -11.06 1.31
C ALA A 253 12.65 -10.45 2.61
N PRO A 254 13.89 -9.87 2.63
CA PRO A 254 14.42 -9.23 3.82
C PRO A 254 13.69 -7.93 4.21
N VAL A 255 13.04 -7.25 3.25
CA VAL A 255 12.27 -6.02 3.51
C VAL A 255 11.01 -6.36 4.29
N VAL A 256 10.19 -7.27 3.78
CA VAL A 256 8.88 -7.58 4.37
C VAL A 256 8.95 -8.39 5.66
N SER A 257 10.09 -8.99 5.97
CA SER A 257 10.33 -9.76 7.20
C SER A 257 11.08 -8.98 8.29
N SER A 258 11.35 -7.67 8.05
CA SER A 258 12.13 -6.82 8.96
C SER A 258 11.36 -6.35 10.20
#